data_b8ca33ca003b0b9d2915ddeb3045c4a0
#
_entry.id   b8ca33ca003b0b9d2915ddeb3045c4a0
#
_cell.length_a   1.000
_cell.length_b   1.000
_cell.length_c   1.000
_cell.angle_alpha   90.00
_cell.angle_beta   90.00
_cell.angle_gamma   90.00
#
_symmetry.space_group_name_H-M   'P 1'
#
loop_
_entity.id
_entity.type
_entity.pdbx_description
1 polymer ?
#
loop_
_entity_poly.entity_id
_entity_poly.type
_entity_poly.pdbx_seq_one_letter_code
_entity_poly.pdbx_strand_id
1 'polypeptide(L)'
;VTLDRTLPPRFVWHITWDQLDAAGHQPAFGAVAGYLQDHEWCPHIMWNPFTGYMEQYYPASVGGRALMYNDQDGEACVQVEVFFTPDCIVDGVRYDTVADTPLKGFDKILAWADSLGVPRTWPMGAPQWQGNARDVDVWNNNAGHYGHCHSPGDTHTDPGPMPSLKRAPAPTPQKETEVPAYTRITTPYNHRRLAKGRTWNMVDATNKATQNFAVLGLGYYDIDLFLSGTDLPEGETITVQFAVIPTGGKPSGYFKEEIHGSADGTFKGRARFKMPVLSAALVEATITSSHESAYIDQYAAEVYAWKAN
;
A
#
# COMPACT_ATOMS: atom_id res chain seq x y z
N VAL A 1 14.73 -1.02 -17.78
CA VAL A 1 15.11 -2.22 -18.53
C VAL A 1 14.00 -3.26 -18.37
N THR A 2 13.70 -4.03 -19.40
CA THR A 2 12.69 -5.11 -19.32
C THR A 2 13.27 -6.30 -18.58
N LEU A 3 12.48 -6.92 -17.68
CA LEU A 3 12.89 -8.14 -16.98
C LEU A 3 13.18 -9.27 -17.98
N ASP A 4 14.37 -9.86 -17.91
CA ASP A 4 14.75 -10.99 -18.76
C ASP A 4 14.05 -12.27 -18.30
N ARG A 5 13.07 -12.71 -19.08
CA ARG A 5 12.29 -13.92 -18.80
C ARG A 5 12.89 -15.20 -19.44
N THR A 6 14.05 -15.09 -20.07
CA THR A 6 14.78 -16.27 -20.60
C THR A 6 15.58 -16.95 -19.50
N LEU A 7 15.86 -16.24 -18.41
CA LEU A 7 16.54 -16.75 -17.22
C LEU A 7 15.55 -17.37 -16.22
N PRO A 8 16.01 -18.29 -15.35
CA PRO A 8 15.19 -18.85 -14.28
C PRO A 8 14.62 -17.73 -13.40
N PRO A 9 13.30 -17.75 -13.08
CA PRO A 9 12.69 -16.71 -12.26
C PRO A 9 13.27 -16.69 -10.84
N ARG A 10 13.82 -15.55 -10.45
CA ARG A 10 14.44 -15.30 -9.15
C ARG A 10 13.74 -14.20 -8.40
N PHE A 11 13.61 -14.37 -7.09
CA PHE A 11 12.97 -13.43 -6.19
C PHE A 11 13.94 -13.09 -5.06
N VAL A 12 14.42 -11.85 -5.01
CA VAL A 12 15.48 -11.44 -4.09
C VAL A 12 14.90 -10.60 -2.97
N TRP A 13 15.29 -10.96 -1.75
CA TRP A 13 14.90 -10.31 -0.52
C TRP A 13 16.03 -9.43 0.01
N HIS A 14 15.68 -8.19 0.37
CA HIS A 14 16.51 -7.21 1.02
C HIS A 14 15.89 -6.77 2.34
N ILE A 15 16.62 -6.08 3.17
CA ILE A 15 16.11 -5.28 4.28
C ILE A 15 16.64 -3.85 4.18
N THR A 16 15.88 -2.87 4.60
CA THR A 16 16.26 -1.45 4.50
C THR A 16 17.43 -1.08 5.37
N TRP A 17 17.66 -1.80 6.46
CA TRP A 17 18.78 -1.64 7.40
C TRP A 17 19.05 -0.18 7.80
N ASP A 18 18.00 0.57 8.05
CA ASP A 18 18.08 1.97 8.42
C ASP A 18 18.71 2.18 9.79
N GLN A 19 19.24 3.38 10.02
CA GLN A 19 19.72 3.74 11.35
C GLN A 19 18.55 3.88 12.32
N LEU A 20 18.61 3.13 13.44
CA LEU A 20 17.66 3.26 14.53
C LEU A 20 17.92 4.52 15.35
N ASP A 21 16.85 5.11 15.89
CA ASP A 21 16.98 6.18 16.88
C ASP A 21 17.49 5.63 18.24
N ALA A 22 17.71 6.52 19.20
CA ALA A 22 18.21 6.14 20.53
C ALA A 22 17.24 5.25 21.34
N ALA A 23 15.96 5.17 20.93
CA ALA A 23 14.95 4.30 21.51
C ALA A 23 14.77 2.98 20.74
N GLY A 24 15.54 2.77 19.67
CA GLY A 24 15.47 1.58 18.83
C GLY A 24 14.38 1.61 17.77
N HIS A 25 13.81 2.78 17.46
CA HIS A 25 12.78 2.88 16.43
C HIS A 25 13.39 3.12 15.05
N GLN A 26 12.78 2.53 14.04
CA GLN A 26 13.08 2.79 12.64
C GLN A 26 12.58 4.19 12.22
N PRO A 27 13.17 4.80 11.16
CA PRO A 27 12.59 5.99 10.52
C PRO A 27 11.14 5.76 10.08
N ALA A 28 10.45 6.82 9.69
CA ALA A 28 9.12 6.66 9.08
C ALA A 28 9.22 5.91 7.74
N PHE A 29 8.33 4.96 7.49
CA PHE A 29 8.28 4.18 6.24
C PHE A 29 8.37 5.07 4.99
N GLY A 30 7.56 6.16 4.94
CA GLY A 30 7.55 7.07 3.79
C GLY A 30 8.86 7.84 3.60
N ALA A 31 9.64 8.07 4.66
CA ALA A 31 10.95 8.71 4.55
C ALA A 31 11.95 7.77 3.88
N VAL A 32 11.95 6.48 4.25
CA VAL A 32 12.79 5.46 3.63
C VAL A 32 12.37 5.20 2.19
N ALA A 33 11.07 5.14 1.93
CA ALA A 33 10.54 5.00 0.57
C ALA A 33 10.98 6.15 -0.35
N GLY A 34 10.90 7.39 0.14
CA GLY A 34 11.38 8.57 -0.59
C GLY A 34 12.90 8.53 -0.82
N TYR A 35 13.66 8.11 0.19
CA TYR A 35 15.12 7.95 0.05
C TYR A 35 15.50 6.98 -1.07
N LEU A 36 14.84 5.82 -1.14
CA LEU A 36 15.08 4.85 -2.22
C LEU A 36 14.75 5.42 -3.60
N GLN A 37 13.68 6.22 -3.70
CA GLN A 37 13.30 6.89 -4.94
C GLN A 37 14.32 7.95 -5.37
N ASP A 38 14.74 8.80 -4.45
CA ASP A 38 15.69 9.89 -4.72
C ASP A 38 17.07 9.37 -5.17
N HIS A 39 17.45 8.16 -4.71
CA HIS A 39 18.73 7.52 -5.08
C HIS A 39 18.58 6.52 -6.24
N GLU A 40 17.39 6.34 -6.78
CA GLU A 40 17.09 5.36 -7.82
C GLU A 40 17.42 3.90 -7.44
N TRP A 41 17.36 3.55 -6.15
CA TRP A 41 17.66 2.20 -5.62
C TRP A 41 16.40 1.38 -5.35
N CYS A 42 15.33 1.68 -6.06
CA CYS A 42 14.04 1.05 -5.80
C CYS A 42 14.01 -0.43 -6.13
N PRO A 43 13.51 -1.27 -5.22
CA PRO A 43 13.05 -2.64 -5.52
C PRO A 43 11.76 -2.61 -6.34
N HIS A 44 11.12 -3.75 -6.56
CA HIS A 44 9.76 -3.79 -7.10
C HIS A 44 8.73 -3.39 -6.05
N ILE A 45 8.92 -3.89 -4.82
CA ILE A 45 8.04 -3.62 -3.67
C ILE A 45 8.90 -3.32 -2.45
N MET A 46 8.51 -2.31 -1.67
CA MET A 46 8.91 -2.14 -0.29
C MET A 46 7.76 -2.60 0.62
N TRP A 47 8.04 -3.48 1.56
CA TRP A 47 7.04 -4.11 2.42
C TRP A 47 7.31 -3.89 3.90
N ASN A 48 6.28 -3.48 4.63
CA ASN A 48 6.32 -3.36 6.09
C ASN A 48 5.73 -4.62 6.75
N PRO A 49 6.54 -5.49 7.39
CA PRO A 49 6.08 -6.74 7.97
C PRO A 49 5.23 -6.56 9.23
N PHE A 50 5.24 -5.38 9.84
CA PHE A 50 4.47 -5.06 11.04
C PHE A 50 3.03 -4.65 10.72
N THR A 51 2.82 -3.92 9.63
CA THR A 51 1.52 -3.39 9.22
C THR A 51 0.90 -4.13 8.05
N GLY A 52 1.73 -4.77 7.20
CA GLY A 52 1.33 -5.35 5.93
C GLY A 52 1.23 -4.33 4.78
N TYR A 53 1.60 -3.07 5.03
CA TYR A 53 1.64 -2.05 3.99
C TYR A 53 2.73 -2.37 2.96
N MET A 54 2.40 -2.15 1.68
CA MET A 54 3.31 -2.37 0.56
C MET A 54 3.26 -1.17 -0.36
N GLU A 55 4.43 -0.71 -0.78
CA GLU A 55 4.58 0.30 -1.82
C GLU A 55 5.24 -0.33 -3.04
N GLN A 56 4.65 -0.14 -4.21
CA GLN A 56 5.16 -0.68 -5.46
C GLN A 56 5.84 0.44 -6.27
N TYR A 57 7.10 0.21 -6.66
CA TYR A 57 7.86 1.12 -7.51
C TYR A 57 7.84 0.69 -8.98
N TYR A 58 8.00 -0.61 -9.24
CA TYR A 58 8.06 -1.14 -10.59
C TYR A 58 7.09 -2.30 -10.80
N PRO A 59 6.52 -2.46 -12.00
CA PRO A 59 5.83 -3.69 -12.37
C PRO A 59 6.85 -4.83 -12.52
N ALA A 60 6.44 -6.08 -12.26
CA ALA A 60 7.29 -7.27 -12.39
C ALA A 60 7.77 -7.57 -13.83
N SER A 61 7.46 -6.71 -14.78
CA SER A 61 7.95 -6.77 -16.16
C SER A 61 9.21 -5.94 -16.41
N VAL A 62 9.65 -5.19 -15.41
CA VAL A 62 10.82 -4.31 -15.45
C VAL A 62 11.83 -4.80 -14.42
N GLY A 63 13.12 -4.62 -14.66
CA GLY A 63 14.16 -4.92 -13.67
C GLY A 63 14.14 -3.95 -12.49
N GLY A 64 14.30 -4.44 -11.27
CA GLY A 64 14.46 -3.61 -10.06
C GLY A 64 15.89 -3.10 -9.93
N ARG A 65 16.11 -2.08 -9.07
CA ARG A 65 17.40 -1.41 -8.93
C ARG A 65 18.04 -1.56 -7.55
N ALA A 66 17.54 -2.44 -6.71
CA ALA A 66 18.13 -2.69 -5.38
C ALA A 66 19.37 -3.61 -5.43
N LEU A 67 19.67 -4.27 -6.56
CA LEU A 67 20.92 -4.95 -6.82
C LEU A 67 21.82 -4.06 -7.67
N MET A 68 22.87 -3.50 -7.08
CA MET A 68 23.68 -2.45 -7.73
C MET A 68 24.85 -2.96 -8.56
N TYR A 69 25.36 -4.14 -8.29
CA TYR A 69 26.66 -4.58 -8.84
C TYR A 69 26.59 -5.16 -10.25
N ASN A 70 25.41 -5.60 -10.67
CA ASN A 70 25.22 -6.06 -12.04
C ASN A 70 23.84 -5.56 -12.50
N ASP A 71 23.81 -4.57 -13.35
CA ASP A 71 22.61 -4.17 -14.07
C ASP A 71 21.90 -5.38 -14.69
N GLN A 72 22.66 -6.41 -15.05
CA GLN A 72 22.17 -7.69 -15.58
C GLN A 72 21.45 -8.55 -14.52
N ASP A 73 21.87 -8.52 -13.26
CA ASP A 73 21.21 -9.33 -12.23
C ASP A 73 19.88 -8.69 -11.78
N GLY A 74 19.81 -7.36 -11.75
CA GLY A 74 18.57 -6.62 -11.52
C GLY A 74 17.53 -6.89 -12.61
N GLU A 75 17.97 -7.09 -13.85
CA GLU A 75 17.11 -7.43 -15.00
C GLU A 75 16.51 -8.83 -14.94
N ALA A 76 17.11 -9.73 -14.16
CA ALA A 76 16.69 -11.11 -14.06
C ALA A 76 15.95 -11.45 -12.78
N CYS A 77 15.77 -10.48 -11.87
CA CYS A 77 15.24 -10.71 -10.53
C CYS A 77 14.07 -9.78 -10.22
N VAL A 78 13.04 -10.34 -9.59
CA VAL A 78 12.07 -9.55 -8.85
C VAL A 78 12.62 -9.30 -7.44
N GLN A 79 12.55 -8.07 -6.95
CA GLN A 79 13.19 -7.64 -5.72
C GLN A 79 12.18 -7.08 -4.74
N VAL A 80 12.32 -7.42 -3.47
CA VAL A 80 11.50 -6.92 -2.37
C VAL A 80 12.40 -6.38 -1.26
N GLU A 81 12.16 -5.13 -0.91
CA GLU A 81 12.76 -4.49 0.26
C GLU A 81 11.85 -4.68 1.47
N VAL A 82 12.31 -5.35 2.49
CA VAL A 82 11.58 -5.44 3.76
C VAL A 82 11.96 -4.24 4.61
N PHE A 83 10.97 -3.43 4.98
CA PHE A 83 11.16 -2.33 5.93
C PHE A 83 11.48 -2.90 7.31
N PHE A 84 12.75 -3.16 7.53
CA PHE A 84 13.24 -3.83 8.72
C PHE A 84 14.71 -3.48 9.00
N THR A 85 15.02 -3.30 10.27
CA THR A 85 16.38 -3.20 10.79
C THR A 85 16.50 -4.14 11.97
N PRO A 86 17.57 -4.97 12.06
CA PRO A 86 17.81 -5.79 13.23
C PRO A 86 17.80 -4.96 14.51
N ASP A 87 17.26 -5.53 15.59
CA ASP A 87 17.11 -4.90 16.90
C ASP A 87 16.06 -3.78 16.96
N CYS A 88 15.28 -3.56 15.92
CA CYS A 88 14.24 -2.54 15.96
C CYS A 88 13.17 -2.84 17.01
N ILE A 89 12.62 -1.76 17.58
CA ILE A 89 11.53 -1.83 18.57
C ILE A 89 10.25 -1.30 17.92
N VAL A 90 9.20 -2.14 17.88
CA VAL A 90 7.87 -1.78 17.38
C VAL A 90 6.85 -2.18 18.44
N ASP A 91 6.00 -1.24 18.85
CA ASP A 91 5.00 -1.43 19.92
C ASP A 91 5.60 -2.01 21.23
N GLY A 92 6.83 -1.60 21.56
CA GLY A 92 7.56 -2.03 22.76
C GLY A 92 8.17 -3.43 22.67
N VAL A 93 8.10 -4.10 21.51
CA VAL A 93 8.72 -5.42 21.27
C VAL A 93 9.94 -5.25 20.38
N ARG A 94 11.06 -5.86 20.78
CA ARG A 94 12.28 -5.91 19.98
C ARG A 94 12.22 -7.09 18.99
N TYR A 95 12.73 -6.86 17.79
CA TYR A 95 12.78 -7.85 16.71
C TYR A 95 14.21 -7.98 16.18
N ASP A 96 14.76 -9.18 16.22
CA ASP A 96 16.14 -9.45 15.81
C ASP A 96 16.24 -9.87 14.34
N THR A 97 15.16 -10.47 13.79
CA THR A 97 15.12 -10.94 12.40
C THR A 97 13.76 -10.65 11.77
N VAL A 98 13.69 -10.68 10.43
CA VAL A 98 12.42 -10.60 9.71
C VAL A 98 11.49 -11.74 10.11
N ALA A 99 12.05 -12.94 10.38
CA ALA A 99 11.25 -14.12 10.76
C ALA A 99 10.50 -13.93 12.08
N ASP A 100 10.97 -13.06 12.97
CA ASP A 100 10.37 -12.79 14.28
C ASP A 100 9.20 -11.80 14.20
N THR A 101 9.08 -11.06 13.09
CA THR A 101 8.04 -10.04 12.91
C THR A 101 6.64 -10.67 12.75
N PRO A 102 5.56 -9.89 12.89
CA PRO A 102 4.20 -10.40 12.66
C PRO A 102 3.94 -10.95 11.25
N LEU A 103 4.82 -10.69 10.28
CA LEU A 103 4.75 -11.14 8.90
C LEU A 103 3.44 -10.80 8.19
N LYS A 104 2.81 -9.68 8.55
CA LYS A 104 1.56 -9.25 7.92
C LYS A 104 1.77 -9.03 6.41
N GLY A 105 1.01 -9.73 5.60
CA GLY A 105 1.11 -9.65 4.14
C GLY A 105 2.18 -10.53 3.48
N PHE A 106 3.00 -11.26 4.24
CA PHE A 106 4.02 -12.16 3.69
C PHE A 106 3.45 -13.19 2.72
N ASP A 107 2.31 -13.80 3.08
CA ASP A 107 1.65 -14.79 2.21
C ASP A 107 1.20 -14.19 0.87
N LYS A 108 0.84 -12.90 0.84
CA LYS A 108 0.48 -12.19 -0.41
C LYS A 108 1.71 -12.02 -1.30
N ILE A 109 2.87 -11.71 -0.72
CA ILE A 109 4.13 -11.60 -1.46
C ILE A 109 4.53 -12.97 -2.00
N LEU A 110 4.42 -14.04 -1.20
CA LEU A 110 4.69 -15.40 -1.69
C LEU A 110 3.76 -15.82 -2.82
N ALA A 111 2.45 -15.53 -2.70
CA ALA A 111 1.49 -15.79 -3.77
C ALA A 111 1.79 -15.00 -5.04
N TRP A 112 2.28 -13.76 -4.90
CA TRP A 112 2.76 -12.98 -6.04
C TRP A 112 4.00 -13.60 -6.68
N ALA A 113 4.99 -14.03 -5.90
CA ALA A 113 6.16 -14.74 -6.41
C ALA A 113 5.77 -16.04 -7.13
N ASP A 114 4.84 -16.82 -6.56
CA ASP A 114 4.29 -18.03 -7.21
C ASP A 114 3.67 -17.72 -8.57
N SER A 115 2.93 -16.60 -8.68
CA SER A 115 2.30 -16.17 -9.95
C SER A 115 3.32 -15.78 -11.03
N LEU A 116 4.55 -15.49 -10.62
CA LEU A 116 5.67 -15.19 -11.51
C LEU A 116 6.51 -16.45 -11.85
N GLY A 117 6.09 -17.62 -11.36
CA GLY A 117 6.76 -18.89 -11.58
C GLY A 117 7.97 -19.14 -10.67
N VAL A 118 8.11 -18.37 -9.57
CA VAL A 118 9.19 -18.54 -8.60
C VAL A 118 8.84 -19.69 -7.64
N PRO A 119 9.58 -20.80 -7.61
CA PRO A 119 9.31 -21.89 -6.67
C PRO A 119 9.68 -21.47 -5.23
N ARG A 120 8.91 -21.96 -4.26
CA ARG A 120 9.13 -21.70 -2.82
C ARG A 120 10.32 -22.50 -2.27
N THR A 121 11.49 -22.25 -2.82
CA THR A 121 12.76 -22.88 -2.44
C THR A 121 13.85 -21.83 -2.25
N TRP A 122 14.84 -22.16 -1.42
CA TRP A 122 16.08 -21.42 -1.29
C TRP A 122 17.19 -22.24 -1.97
N PRO A 123 17.55 -21.98 -3.24
CA PRO A 123 18.53 -22.81 -3.94
C PRO A 123 19.91 -22.81 -3.30
N MET A 124 20.29 -21.73 -2.62
CA MET A 124 21.55 -21.60 -1.88
C MET A 124 21.41 -21.82 -0.36
N GLY A 125 20.27 -22.36 0.11
CA GLY A 125 19.93 -22.40 1.53
C GLY A 125 19.20 -21.13 1.98
N ALA A 126 18.52 -21.20 3.14
CA ALA A 126 17.86 -20.03 3.72
C ALA A 126 18.91 -18.98 4.12
N PRO A 127 18.66 -17.67 3.85
CA PRO A 127 19.61 -16.62 4.19
C PRO A 127 19.91 -16.58 5.70
N GLN A 128 21.13 -16.25 6.02
CA GLN A 128 21.64 -16.07 7.37
C GLN A 128 22.47 -14.79 7.42
N TRP A 129 22.79 -14.27 8.61
CA TRP A 129 23.68 -13.11 8.74
C TRP A 129 25.10 -13.37 8.23
N GLN A 130 25.54 -14.64 8.26
CA GLN A 130 26.87 -15.07 7.85
C GLN A 130 26.84 -16.47 7.25
N GLY A 131 27.90 -16.84 6.51
CA GLY A 131 28.07 -18.19 5.96
C GLY A 131 27.19 -18.52 4.74
N ASN A 132 26.67 -17.49 4.10
CA ASN A 132 25.84 -17.68 2.91
C ASN A 132 26.67 -18.11 1.69
N ALA A 133 26.14 -19.04 0.89
CA ALA A 133 26.72 -19.39 -0.39
C ALA A 133 26.48 -18.27 -1.42
N ARG A 134 27.46 -18.08 -2.33
CA ARG A 134 27.38 -17.19 -3.50
C ARG A 134 27.83 -17.96 -4.74
N ASP A 135 27.12 -19.02 -5.03
CA ASP A 135 27.42 -19.93 -6.13
C ASP A 135 26.84 -19.37 -7.42
N VAL A 136 27.73 -19.00 -8.36
CA VAL A 136 27.35 -18.41 -9.66
C VAL A 136 26.54 -19.40 -10.51
N ASP A 137 26.87 -20.68 -10.47
CA ASP A 137 26.17 -21.69 -11.27
C ASP A 137 24.75 -21.92 -10.73
N VAL A 138 24.59 -21.98 -9.40
CA VAL A 138 23.27 -22.05 -8.75
C VAL A 138 22.45 -20.79 -9.06
N TRP A 139 23.07 -19.62 -8.95
CA TRP A 139 22.41 -18.35 -9.26
C TRP A 139 21.87 -18.29 -10.68
N ASN A 140 22.68 -18.69 -11.64
CA ASN A 140 22.33 -18.58 -13.05
C ASN A 140 21.35 -19.66 -13.54
N ASN A 141 21.31 -20.83 -12.89
CA ASN A 141 20.57 -21.98 -13.42
C ASN A 141 19.36 -22.39 -12.59
N ASN A 142 19.12 -21.77 -11.42
CA ASN A 142 18.02 -22.20 -10.55
C ASN A 142 17.01 -21.08 -10.30
N ALA A 143 15.74 -21.40 -10.46
CA ALA A 143 14.65 -20.56 -10.01
C ALA A 143 14.48 -20.68 -8.48
N GLY A 144 14.04 -19.61 -7.83
CA GLY A 144 13.75 -19.64 -6.40
C GLY A 144 13.89 -18.29 -5.70
N HIS A 145 13.82 -18.35 -4.39
CA HIS A 145 14.05 -17.21 -3.52
C HIS A 145 15.53 -17.15 -3.12
N TYR A 146 16.03 -15.93 -3.05
CA TYR A 146 17.40 -15.60 -2.68
C TYR A 146 17.40 -14.42 -1.70
N GLY A 147 18.36 -14.35 -0.81
CA GLY A 147 18.70 -13.11 -0.12
C GLY A 147 19.69 -12.30 -0.95
N HIS A 148 19.84 -11.01 -0.70
CA HIS A 148 20.91 -10.19 -1.28
C HIS A 148 22.29 -10.82 -0.99
N CYS A 149 22.44 -11.43 0.19
CA CYS A 149 23.63 -12.18 0.58
C CYS A 149 24.01 -13.34 -0.34
N HIS A 150 23.16 -13.77 -1.26
CA HIS A 150 23.42 -14.82 -2.24
C HIS A 150 23.87 -14.29 -3.60
N SER A 151 23.75 -12.96 -3.83
CA SER A 151 24.16 -12.36 -5.09
C SER A 151 25.65 -12.54 -5.35
N PRO A 152 26.06 -13.17 -6.47
CA PRO A 152 27.48 -13.36 -6.79
C PRO A 152 28.17 -12.02 -7.01
N GLY A 153 29.37 -11.89 -6.44
CA GLY A 153 30.17 -10.65 -6.55
C GLY A 153 29.76 -9.54 -5.62
N ASP A 154 28.69 -9.72 -4.83
CA ASP A 154 28.25 -8.80 -3.82
C ASP A 154 28.83 -9.12 -2.42
N THR A 155 28.86 -8.15 -1.52
CA THR A 155 29.36 -8.31 -0.15
C THR A 155 28.26 -8.16 0.90
N HIS A 156 27.05 -7.80 0.50
CA HIS A 156 25.89 -7.63 1.38
C HIS A 156 25.55 -8.91 2.17
N THR A 157 25.05 -8.75 3.38
CA THR A 157 24.71 -9.87 4.27
C THR A 157 23.21 -9.98 4.56
N ASP A 158 22.43 -9.01 4.07
CA ASP A 158 20.98 -9.00 4.22
C ASP A 158 20.30 -10.07 3.33
N PRO A 159 19.09 -10.47 3.67
CA PRO A 159 18.22 -9.97 4.74
C PRO A 159 18.42 -10.65 6.10
N GLY A 160 19.41 -11.53 6.28
CA GLY A 160 19.53 -12.38 7.45
C GLY A 160 18.43 -13.47 7.48
N PRO A 161 18.11 -14.04 8.65
CA PRO A 161 17.11 -15.09 8.75
C PRO A 161 15.73 -14.65 8.29
N MET A 162 15.19 -15.35 7.29
CA MET A 162 13.87 -15.14 6.70
C MET A 162 12.88 -16.20 7.18
N PRO A 163 11.56 -15.89 7.17
CA PRO A 163 10.54 -16.87 7.50
C PRO A 163 10.54 -18.04 6.52
N SER A 164 9.98 -19.18 6.96
CA SER A 164 9.84 -20.35 6.10
C SER A 164 8.97 -20.05 4.88
N LEU A 165 9.46 -20.31 3.67
CA LEU A 165 8.68 -20.23 2.44
C LEU A 165 7.60 -21.33 2.35
N LYS A 166 7.77 -22.41 3.11
CA LYS A 166 6.80 -23.52 3.22
C LYS A 166 5.74 -23.24 4.29
N ARG A 167 5.72 -22.01 4.84
CA ARG A 167 4.61 -21.63 5.70
C ARG A 167 3.34 -22.07 4.98
N ALA A 168 2.53 -22.92 5.66
CA ALA A 168 1.23 -23.30 5.13
C ALA A 168 0.57 -22.01 4.63
N PRO A 169 -0.02 -21.99 3.43
CA PRO A 169 -0.77 -20.82 3.03
C PRO A 169 -1.59 -20.43 4.23
N ALA A 170 -1.46 -19.19 4.68
CA ALA A 170 -2.38 -18.66 5.67
C ALA A 170 -3.74 -19.15 5.21
N PRO A 171 -4.52 -19.81 6.08
CA PRO A 171 -5.69 -20.59 5.68
C PRO A 171 -6.29 -19.85 4.51
N THR A 172 -6.29 -20.49 3.35
CA THR A 172 -6.50 -19.89 2.01
C THR A 172 -7.53 -18.85 2.25
N PRO A 173 -7.29 -17.51 2.04
CA PRO A 173 -8.32 -16.57 2.36
C PRO A 173 -9.51 -17.21 1.76
N GLN A 174 -10.37 -17.76 2.64
CA GLN A 174 -11.50 -18.61 2.25
C GLN A 174 -12.04 -17.84 1.10
N LYS A 175 -11.96 -18.36 -0.12
CA LYS A 175 -12.32 -17.67 -1.36
C LYS A 175 -13.50 -16.87 -0.92
N GLU A 176 -13.22 -15.59 -0.59
CA GLU A 176 -14.23 -14.73 -0.04
C GLU A 176 -15.27 -14.67 -1.13
N THR A 177 -16.16 -15.64 -1.05
CA THR A 177 -17.47 -15.59 -1.64
C THR A 177 -18.32 -14.63 -0.82
N GLU A 178 -17.72 -13.85 0.07
CA GLU A 178 -18.36 -12.66 0.55
C GLU A 178 -18.36 -11.66 -0.59
N VAL A 179 -19.44 -11.74 -1.33
CA VAL A 179 -19.87 -10.61 -2.15
C VAL A 179 -19.84 -9.42 -1.19
N PRO A 180 -18.99 -8.41 -1.43
CA PRO A 180 -18.91 -7.29 -0.51
C PRO A 180 -20.30 -6.73 -0.30
N ALA A 181 -20.63 -6.38 0.92
CA ALA A 181 -21.89 -5.68 1.16
C ALA A 181 -21.84 -4.39 0.33
N TYR A 182 -22.73 -4.29 -0.63
CA TYR A 182 -22.83 -3.14 -1.52
C TYR A 182 -23.88 -2.18 -0.98
N THR A 183 -23.51 -0.92 -0.84
CA THR A 183 -24.43 0.16 -0.51
C THR A 183 -24.22 1.31 -1.47
N ARG A 184 -25.28 1.80 -2.04
CA ARG A 184 -25.27 3.02 -2.84
C ARG A 184 -25.81 4.19 -2.03
N ILE A 185 -24.98 5.21 -1.89
CA ILE A 185 -25.34 6.47 -1.27
C ILE A 185 -25.67 7.45 -2.38
N THR A 186 -26.83 8.10 -2.32
CA THR A 186 -27.25 9.09 -3.31
C THR A 186 -27.57 10.42 -2.63
N THR A 187 -27.37 11.51 -3.37
CA THR A 187 -27.64 12.84 -2.84
C THR A 187 -29.14 13.04 -2.52
N PRO A 188 -29.43 13.58 -1.34
CA PRO A 188 -30.76 14.09 -1.04
C PRO A 188 -30.95 15.54 -1.53
N TYR A 189 -29.93 16.15 -2.09
CA TYR A 189 -29.91 17.57 -2.47
C TYR A 189 -29.73 17.72 -3.97
N ASN A 190 -30.47 18.67 -4.50
CA ASN A 190 -30.35 19.12 -5.87
C ASN A 190 -29.80 20.55 -5.84
N HIS A 191 -28.73 20.82 -6.60
CA HIS A 191 -28.17 22.14 -6.80
C HIS A 191 -27.78 22.86 -5.48
N ARG A 192 -26.83 22.27 -4.72
CA ARG A 192 -26.37 22.83 -3.44
C ARG A 192 -25.17 23.75 -3.61
N ARG A 193 -25.31 24.99 -3.15
CA ARG A 193 -24.22 25.96 -3.15
C ARG A 193 -23.14 25.61 -2.14
N LEU A 194 -21.89 25.68 -2.61
CA LEU A 194 -20.66 25.66 -1.81
C LEU A 194 -20.08 27.07 -1.78
N ALA A 195 -19.93 27.62 -0.58
CA ALA A 195 -19.23 28.90 -0.42
C ALA A 195 -17.72 28.64 -0.25
N LYS A 196 -16.87 29.52 -0.78
CA LYS A 196 -15.42 29.47 -0.67
C LYS A 196 -14.96 29.25 0.76
N GLY A 197 -14.06 28.28 0.95
CA GLY A 197 -13.46 27.97 2.23
C GLY A 197 -14.43 27.42 3.29
N ARG A 198 -15.72 27.23 2.95
CA ARG A 198 -16.67 26.55 3.82
C ARG A 198 -16.62 25.06 3.59
N THR A 199 -16.46 24.31 4.67
CA THR A 199 -16.53 22.86 4.66
C THR A 199 -18.00 22.43 4.75
N TRP A 200 -18.41 21.56 3.85
CA TRP A 200 -19.69 20.89 3.90
C TRP A 200 -19.52 19.40 4.13
N ASN A 201 -20.20 18.88 5.15
CA ASN A 201 -20.21 17.45 5.42
C ASN A 201 -21.21 16.76 4.49
N MET A 202 -20.74 15.78 3.74
CA MET A 202 -21.60 14.91 2.97
C MET A 202 -22.29 13.93 3.90
N VAL A 203 -23.56 13.71 3.67
CA VAL A 203 -24.37 12.78 4.48
C VAL A 203 -25.12 11.84 3.57
N ASP A 204 -25.29 10.61 4.00
CA ASP A 204 -26.21 9.67 3.37
C ASP A 204 -27.65 10.20 3.48
N ALA A 205 -28.44 10.02 2.43
CA ALA A 205 -29.85 10.40 2.37
C ALA A 205 -30.68 9.79 3.51
N THR A 206 -30.28 8.63 4.01
CA THR A 206 -30.95 7.89 5.08
C THR A 206 -30.46 8.30 6.47
N ASN A 207 -29.29 8.95 6.56
CA ASN A 207 -28.57 9.21 7.82
C ASN A 207 -28.32 10.71 8.10
N LYS A 208 -29.27 11.56 7.72
CA LYS A 208 -29.14 13.04 7.83
C LYS A 208 -28.82 13.54 9.23
N ALA A 209 -29.19 12.78 10.27
CA ALA A 209 -29.03 13.23 11.67
C ALA A 209 -27.61 13.03 12.22
N THR A 210 -26.81 12.16 11.63
CA THR A 210 -25.51 11.76 12.20
C THR A 210 -24.31 12.47 11.57
N GLN A 211 -24.50 13.21 10.49
CA GLN A 211 -23.45 13.89 9.71
C GLN A 211 -22.31 12.95 9.23
N ASN A 212 -22.56 11.65 9.21
CA ASN A 212 -21.59 10.66 8.78
C ASN A 212 -21.88 10.21 7.37
N PHE A 213 -20.83 10.06 6.58
CA PHE A 213 -20.93 9.54 5.23
C PHE A 213 -21.18 8.03 5.22
N ALA A 214 -20.44 7.31 6.07
CA ALA A 214 -20.63 5.88 6.27
C ALA A 214 -20.29 5.47 7.69
N VAL A 215 -21.00 4.47 8.21
CA VAL A 215 -20.68 3.80 9.48
C VAL A 215 -19.96 2.50 9.13
N LEU A 216 -18.71 2.40 9.56
CA LEU A 216 -17.86 1.26 9.25
C LEU A 216 -17.61 0.44 10.50
N GLY A 217 -17.85 -0.87 10.39
CA GLY A 217 -17.32 -1.84 11.35
C GLY A 217 -15.87 -2.21 11.00
N LEU A 218 -15.35 -3.21 11.69
CA LEU A 218 -14.09 -3.83 11.33
C LEU A 218 -14.18 -4.39 9.90
N GLY A 219 -13.21 -4.08 9.04
CA GLY A 219 -13.25 -4.59 7.68
C GLY A 219 -12.40 -3.79 6.70
N TYR A 220 -12.48 -4.17 5.44
CA TYR A 220 -11.88 -3.45 4.34
C TYR A 220 -12.98 -2.74 3.54
N TYR A 221 -12.73 -1.49 3.16
CA TYR A 221 -13.70 -0.67 2.46
C TYR A 221 -13.11 -0.07 1.20
N ASP A 222 -13.91 -0.06 0.14
CA ASP A 222 -13.66 0.66 -1.10
C ASP A 222 -14.87 1.56 -1.37
N ILE A 223 -14.65 2.88 -1.31
CA ILE A 223 -15.68 3.89 -1.53
C ILE A 223 -15.30 4.69 -2.77
N ASP A 224 -16.12 4.64 -3.79
CA ASP A 224 -16.00 5.44 -5.01
C ASP A 224 -17.09 6.51 -4.98
N LEU A 225 -16.70 7.75 -4.70
CA LEU A 225 -17.57 8.90 -4.64
C LEU A 225 -17.51 9.67 -5.96
N PHE A 226 -18.62 9.82 -6.59
CA PHE A 226 -18.80 10.59 -7.81
C PHE A 226 -19.49 11.92 -7.50
N LEU A 227 -18.96 13.00 -8.06
CA LEU A 227 -19.48 14.37 -7.93
C LEU A 227 -19.63 15.03 -9.29
N SER A 228 -20.69 15.81 -9.46
CA SER A 228 -20.82 16.74 -10.57
C SER A 228 -21.52 18.02 -10.14
N GLY A 229 -21.25 19.09 -10.86
CA GLY A 229 -21.87 20.38 -10.56
C GLY A 229 -21.50 21.48 -11.55
N THR A 230 -21.84 22.70 -11.17
CA THR A 230 -21.73 23.91 -12.00
C THR A 230 -21.08 25.06 -11.22
N ASP A 231 -20.82 26.15 -11.93
CA ASP A 231 -20.23 27.40 -11.43
C ASP A 231 -18.86 27.21 -10.76
N LEU A 232 -18.05 26.28 -11.28
CA LEU A 232 -16.64 26.11 -10.90
C LEU A 232 -15.76 26.44 -12.13
N PRO A 233 -15.20 27.66 -12.22
CA PRO A 233 -14.35 28.05 -13.33
C PRO A 233 -13.10 27.20 -13.49
N GLU A 234 -12.52 27.19 -14.67
CA GLU A 234 -11.21 26.61 -14.94
C GLU A 234 -10.14 27.19 -13.99
N GLY A 235 -9.29 26.35 -13.44
CA GLY A 235 -8.28 26.71 -12.45
C GLY A 235 -8.77 26.69 -10.99
N GLU A 236 -10.07 26.58 -10.76
CA GLU A 236 -10.65 26.40 -9.43
C GLU A 236 -10.90 24.92 -9.14
N THR A 237 -10.99 24.54 -7.85
CA THR A 237 -11.09 23.16 -7.41
C THR A 237 -12.20 22.92 -6.38
N ILE A 238 -12.75 21.71 -6.44
CA ILE A 238 -13.48 21.10 -5.33
C ILE A 238 -12.54 20.08 -4.68
N THR A 239 -12.24 20.30 -3.41
CA THR A 239 -11.48 19.32 -2.61
C THR A 239 -12.46 18.43 -1.86
N VAL A 240 -12.37 17.12 -2.10
CA VAL A 240 -13.04 16.09 -1.29
C VAL A 240 -12.04 15.53 -0.30
N GLN A 241 -12.41 15.52 0.98
CA GLN A 241 -11.59 14.92 2.02
C GLN A 241 -12.39 13.84 2.76
N PHE A 242 -11.85 12.64 2.82
CA PHE A 242 -12.32 11.59 3.72
C PHE A 242 -11.51 11.61 5.01
N ALA A 243 -12.16 11.34 6.12
CA ALA A 243 -11.54 11.13 7.41
C ALA A 243 -12.17 9.93 8.11
N VAL A 244 -11.34 9.11 8.74
CA VAL A 244 -11.79 8.01 9.61
C VAL A 244 -11.85 8.52 11.04
N ILE A 245 -12.98 8.38 11.68
CA ILE A 245 -13.22 8.80 13.07
C ILE A 245 -13.46 7.56 13.91
N PRO A 246 -12.45 7.06 14.64
CA PRO A 246 -12.64 5.96 15.58
C PRO A 246 -13.66 6.33 16.66
N THR A 247 -14.40 5.36 17.17
CA THR A 247 -15.37 5.58 18.26
C THR A 247 -14.67 6.20 19.48
N GLY A 248 -15.07 7.41 19.86
CA GLY A 248 -14.46 8.18 20.95
C GLY A 248 -13.08 8.78 20.64
N GLY A 249 -12.61 8.69 19.40
CA GLY A 249 -11.31 9.17 18.95
C GLY A 249 -11.37 10.48 18.16
N LYS A 250 -10.19 10.98 17.79
CA LYS A 250 -10.05 12.11 16.86
C LYS A 250 -10.00 11.60 15.42
N PRO A 251 -10.44 12.41 14.44
CA PRO A 251 -10.29 12.09 13.02
C PRO A 251 -8.84 11.75 12.66
N SER A 252 -8.65 10.73 11.87
CA SER A 252 -7.35 10.26 11.38
C SER A 252 -7.48 9.69 9.96
N GLY A 253 -6.37 9.39 9.31
CA GLY A 253 -6.41 8.75 7.99
C GLY A 253 -7.07 9.63 6.93
N TYR A 254 -6.53 10.85 6.74
CA TYR A 254 -7.08 11.79 5.77
C TYR A 254 -6.69 11.41 4.35
N PHE A 255 -7.70 11.35 3.47
CA PHE A 255 -7.53 11.21 2.02
C PHE A 255 -8.12 12.43 1.35
N LYS A 256 -7.39 13.03 0.43
CA LYS A 256 -7.84 14.21 -0.32
C LYS A 256 -7.74 13.94 -1.80
N GLU A 257 -8.79 14.34 -2.51
CA GLU A 257 -8.84 14.36 -3.97
C GLU A 257 -9.34 15.73 -4.43
N GLU A 258 -8.77 16.22 -5.53
CA GLU A 258 -9.18 17.48 -6.13
C GLU A 258 -9.89 17.23 -7.46
N ILE A 259 -11.04 17.90 -7.63
CA ILE A 259 -11.82 17.87 -8.85
C ILE A 259 -11.77 19.28 -9.43
N HIS A 260 -11.28 19.40 -10.65
CA HIS A 260 -11.05 20.68 -11.30
C HIS A 260 -12.29 21.13 -12.07
N GLY A 261 -12.50 22.46 -12.06
CA GLY A 261 -13.46 23.12 -12.91
C GLY A 261 -13.00 23.11 -14.37
N SER A 262 -13.95 23.20 -15.29
CA SER A 262 -13.72 23.28 -16.72
C SER A 262 -14.04 24.68 -17.28
N ALA A 263 -13.63 24.93 -18.51
CA ALA A 263 -13.79 26.24 -19.17
C ALA A 263 -15.27 26.67 -19.30
N ASP A 264 -16.21 25.73 -19.31
CA ASP A 264 -17.66 26.00 -19.34
C ASP A 264 -18.27 26.18 -17.93
N GLY A 265 -17.44 26.16 -16.89
CA GLY A 265 -17.88 26.27 -15.52
C GLY A 265 -18.47 25.00 -14.92
N THR A 266 -18.46 23.89 -15.62
CA THR A 266 -18.88 22.59 -15.07
C THR A 266 -17.74 21.87 -14.38
N PHE A 267 -18.07 20.92 -13.52
CA PHE A 267 -17.08 19.97 -13.00
C PHE A 267 -17.70 18.57 -12.86
N LYS A 268 -16.84 17.58 -13.01
CA LYS A 268 -17.20 16.17 -12.88
C LYS A 268 -15.97 15.38 -12.48
N GLY A 269 -16.07 14.62 -11.39
CA GLY A 269 -14.93 13.86 -10.93
C GLY A 269 -15.29 12.76 -9.96
N ARG A 270 -14.26 12.05 -9.54
CA ARG A 270 -14.35 10.96 -8.56
C ARG A 270 -13.36 11.21 -7.45
N ALA A 271 -13.75 10.83 -6.24
CA ALA A 271 -12.87 10.73 -5.10
C ALA A 271 -12.97 9.32 -4.51
N ARG A 272 -11.82 8.72 -4.24
CA ARG A 272 -11.75 7.34 -3.76
C ARG A 272 -11.19 7.26 -2.35
N PHE A 273 -11.81 6.40 -1.56
CA PHE A 273 -11.33 6.00 -0.26
C PHE A 273 -11.18 4.49 -0.25
N LYS A 274 -9.98 4.02 0.04
CA LYS A 274 -9.67 2.60 0.02
C LYS A 274 -8.73 2.25 1.15
N MET A 275 -9.25 1.61 2.21
CA MET A 275 -8.42 1.22 3.36
C MET A 275 -9.09 0.18 4.25
N PRO A 276 -8.29 -0.56 5.05
CA PRO A 276 -8.80 -1.33 6.17
C PRO A 276 -9.23 -0.39 7.31
N VAL A 277 -10.34 -0.71 7.95
CA VAL A 277 -10.81 -0.09 9.19
C VAL A 277 -10.62 -1.09 10.31
N LEU A 278 -9.70 -0.80 11.22
CA LEU A 278 -9.21 -1.74 12.24
C LEU A 278 -10.07 -1.76 13.52
N SER A 279 -10.98 -0.79 13.66
CA SER A 279 -11.93 -0.73 14.78
C SER A 279 -13.24 -0.11 14.29
N ALA A 280 -14.30 -0.21 15.09
CA ALA A 280 -15.54 0.51 14.79
C ALA A 280 -15.24 2.01 14.61
N ALA A 281 -15.56 2.54 13.45
CA ALA A 281 -15.27 3.91 13.08
C ALA A 281 -16.38 4.49 12.20
N LEU A 282 -16.40 5.81 12.09
CA LEU A 282 -17.22 6.54 11.13
C LEU A 282 -16.31 7.04 10.01
N VAL A 283 -16.82 7.10 8.80
CA VAL A 283 -16.17 7.85 7.72
C VAL A 283 -16.94 9.13 7.53
N GLU A 284 -16.23 10.23 7.67
CA GLU A 284 -16.70 11.55 7.31
C GLU A 284 -16.16 11.89 5.92
N ALA A 285 -17.02 12.36 5.03
CA ALA A 285 -16.62 12.92 3.76
C ALA A 285 -16.99 14.42 3.76
N THR A 286 -15.98 15.26 3.59
CA THR A 286 -16.15 16.71 3.54
C THR A 286 -15.78 17.24 2.16
N ILE A 287 -16.45 18.31 1.76
CA ILE A 287 -16.19 19.01 0.52
C ILE A 287 -15.91 20.46 0.81
N THR A 288 -14.89 21.00 0.15
CA THR A 288 -14.59 22.45 0.16
C THR A 288 -14.40 22.93 -1.27
N SER A 289 -14.81 24.17 -1.54
CA SER A 289 -14.59 24.84 -2.82
C SER A 289 -13.54 25.93 -2.68
N SER A 290 -12.65 26.05 -3.66
CA SER A 290 -11.76 27.21 -3.81
C SER A 290 -12.49 28.42 -4.39
N HIS A 291 -13.64 28.23 -5.04
CA HIS A 291 -14.47 29.25 -5.66
C HIS A 291 -15.64 29.68 -4.77
N GLU A 292 -16.10 30.92 -4.91
CA GLU A 292 -17.09 31.56 -4.03
C GLU A 292 -18.52 31.02 -4.18
N SER A 293 -18.86 30.42 -5.32
CA SER A 293 -20.22 30.03 -5.65
C SER A 293 -20.38 28.78 -6.50
N ALA A 294 -19.56 27.78 -6.27
CA ALA A 294 -19.75 26.49 -6.94
C ALA A 294 -21.03 25.79 -6.42
N TYR A 295 -21.68 25.02 -7.28
CA TYR A 295 -22.87 24.23 -6.92
C TYR A 295 -22.63 22.76 -7.16
N ILE A 296 -22.99 21.92 -6.20
CA ILE A 296 -23.07 20.47 -6.41
C ILE A 296 -24.49 20.13 -6.85
N ASP A 297 -24.60 19.57 -8.03
CA ASP A 297 -25.86 19.13 -8.60
C ASP A 297 -26.17 17.68 -8.26
N GLN A 298 -25.14 16.85 -8.27
CA GLN A 298 -25.27 15.43 -7.91
C GLN A 298 -24.01 14.91 -7.21
N TYR A 299 -24.19 14.03 -6.27
CA TYR A 299 -23.20 13.08 -5.87
C TYR A 299 -23.80 11.69 -5.67
N ALA A 300 -23.00 10.67 -5.92
CA ALA A 300 -23.33 9.29 -5.61
C ALA A 300 -22.06 8.58 -5.14
N ALA A 301 -22.20 7.71 -4.17
CA ALA A 301 -21.09 6.86 -3.78
C ALA A 301 -21.49 5.39 -3.84
N GLU A 302 -20.54 4.59 -4.30
CA GLU A 302 -20.59 3.14 -4.23
C GLU A 302 -19.66 2.70 -3.10
N VAL A 303 -20.23 2.02 -2.13
CA VAL A 303 -19.50 1.51 -0.95
C VAL A 303 -19.49 0.00 -1.02
N TYR A 304 -18.29 -0.55 -1.15
CA TYR A 304 -18.03 -1.99 -1.05
C TYR A 304 -17.37 -2.26 0.29
N ALA A 305 -17.95 -3.16 1.08
CA ALA A 305 -17.48 -3.49 2.41
C ALA A 305 -17.24 -5.00 2.55
N TRP A 306 -16.02 -5.36 2.89
CA TRP A 306 -15.63 -6.71 3.31
C TRP A 306 -15.48 -6.69 4.83
N LYS A 307 -16.45 -7.22 5.54
CA LYS A 307 -16.40 -7.26 7.01
C LYS A 307 -15.32 -8.23 7.46
N ALA A 308 -14.53 -7.85 8.46
CA ALA A 308 -13.69 -8.81 9.17
C ALA A 308 -14.59 -9.64 10.08
N ASN A 309 -14.50 -10.96 9.96
CA ASN A 309 -15.16 -11.90 10.86
C ASN A 309 -14.48 -11.92 12.22
#